data_98f6d335e02c64f1c7ce50e1fc4761ea
#
_entry.id   98f6d335e02c64f1c7ce50e1fc4761ea
#
_cell.length_a   1.000
_cell.length_b   1.000
_cell.length_c   1.000
_cell.angle_alpha   90.00
_cell.angle_beta   90.00
_cell.angle_gamma   90.00
#
_symmetry.space_group_name_H-M   'P 1'
#
loop_
_entity.id
_entity.type
_entity.pdbx_description
1 polymer ?
#
loop_
_entity_poly.entity_id
_entity_poly.type
_entity_poly.pdbx_seq_one_letter_code
_entity_poly.pdbx_strand_id
1 'polypeptide(L)'
;MPKRRLSATLACYTRRRTLRPCVPAGDEHALEALEALRTAPPVNGDHGHNWGVNEYISRGISGQENYMNAYRNAARAYQCALLWKITGDEGYGDVAIDVLNAYRIYNKGLAGNTNVSLIPGFIGYQFINAAEIMRDYKKWPEEDFELFKQYMIDVWFTTAQDFLERRHDTVEREQNWYHYHSNWGLGNALFCVSLGVLCDLPDIYNYGMYWLKEGPGNESLCVTALHPDAFGQGLCGYGWGLIPWFHKDERGPLGYLNQMQESGRDQGHAMAALGLLSSAFESAYNQGDNAFCNLTNTLIPGQAGAAMVAGAAEYVAAYNSGTDDLPYKQNWWMGGLNATGRGQWRP
;
A
#
# COMPACT_ATOMS: atom_id res chain seq x y z
N MET A 1 -10.78 4.06 -28.85
CA MET A 1 -9.43 4.44 -28.40
C MET A 1 -8.56 3.21 -28.47
N PRO A 2 -7.33 3.25 -29.01
CA PRO A 2 -6.49 2.06 -29.05
C PRO A 2 -6.18 1.62 -27.63
N LYS A 3 -6.43 0.35 -27.31
CA LYS A 3 -6.02 -0.30 -26.06
C LYS A 3 -4.50 -0.17 -25.97
N ARG A 4 -3.98 0.79 -25.20
CA ARG A 4 -2.59 0.76 -24.76
C ARG A 4 -2.46 -0.50 -23.92
N ARG A 5 -1.71 -1.47 -24.39
CA ARG A 5 -1.21 -2.55 -23.53
C ARG A 5 -0.46 -1.86 -22.42
N LEU A 6 -0.88 -2.06 -21.18
CA LEU A 6 -0.01 -1.80 -20.05
C LEU A 6 1.24 -2.62 -20.37
N SER A 7 2.36 -1.97 -20.63
CA SER A 7 3.58 -2.73 -20.88
C SER A 7 3.84 -3.54 -19.61
N ALA A 8 4.08 -4.83 -19.75
CA ALA A 8 4.46 -5.73 -18.69
C ALA A 8 5.79 -5.26 -18.03
N THR A 9 5.74 -4.16 -17.30
CA THR A 9 6.87 -3.54 -16.68
C THR A 9 6.55 -3.39 -15.21
N LEU A 10 7.22 -4.19 -14.42
CA LEU A 10 7.36 -4.17 -12.97
C LEU A 10 6.43 -3.20 -12.22
N ALA A 11 5.41 -3.79 -11.62
CA ALA A 11 4.30 -3.08 -11.08
C ALA A 11 4.62 -2.24 -9.87
N CYS A 12 5.40 -2.60 -8.98
CA CYS A 12 5.33 -1.91 -7.70
C CYS A 12 6.62 -1.28 -7.22
N TYR A 13 7.78 -1.67 -7.69
CA TYR A 13 9.03 -1.09 -7.18
C TYR A 13 10.19 -1.09 -8.17
N THR A 14 10.05 -1.65 -9.38
CA THR A 14 11.24 -1.87 -10.17
C THR A 14 10.99 -1.78 -11.67
N ARG A 15 11.68 -0.89 -12.34
CA ARG A 15 11.85 -0.97 -13.80
C ARG A 15 12.61 -2.25 -14.13
N ARG A 16 12.14 -3.08 -15.08
CA ARG A 16 12.85 -4.29 -15.55
C ARG A 16 14.35 -4.10 -15.83
N ARG A 17 14.78 -2.88 -16.05
CA ARG A 17 16.21 -2.54 -16.28
C ARG A 17 17.04 -2.38 -15.03
N THR A 18 16.45 -2.19 -13.84
CA THR A 18 17.18 -1.80 -12.62
C THR A 18 17.43 -2.93 -11.64
N LEU A 19 16.84 -4.10 -11.83
CA LEU A 19 17.04 -5.25 -10.94
C LEU A 19 17.97 -6.35 -11.49
N ARG A 20 18.75 -6.10 -12.49
CA ARG A 20 19.94 -6.94 -12.69
C ARG A 20 20.96 -6.57 -11.63
N PRO A 21 21.85 -7.50 -11.21
CA PRO A 21 22.64 -7.33 -9.99
C PRO A 21 23.27 -5.94 -9.96
N CYS A 22 22.53 -5.01 -9.41
CA CYS A 22 22.90 -3.60 -9.29
C CYS A 22 23.47 -3.35 -7.90
N VAL A 23 24.18 -4.33 -7.36
CA VAL A 23 25.17 -4.01 -6.34
C VAL A 23 26.45 -3.73 -7.10
N PRO A 24 26.80 -2.46 -7.38
CA PRO A 24 28.06 -2.16 -8.01
C PRO A 24 29.17 -2.78 -7.16
N ALA A 25 30.11 -3.44 -7.81
CA ALA A 25 31.22 -4.00 -7.08
C ALA A 25 31.92 -2.86 -6.30
N GLY A 26 31.89 -2.92 -4.96
CA GLY A 26 32.48 -1.90 -4.09
C GLY A 26 31.52 -0.83 -3.54
N ASP A 27 30.23 -0.90 -3.81
CA ASP A 27 29.23 -0.05 -3.13
C ASP A 27 28.88 -0.65 -1.76
N GLU A 28 29.54 -0.15 -0.72
CA GLU A 28 29.35 -0.64 0.66
C GLU A 28 27.93 -0.45 1.15
N HIS A 29 27.26 0.65 0.81
CA HIS A 29 25.88 0.91 1.22
C HIS A 29 24.89 -0.06 0.55
N ALA A 30 25.11 -0.39 -0.72
CA ALA A 30 24.29 -1.37 -1.41
C ALA A 30 24.49 -2.79 -0.84
N LEU A 31 25.72 -3.13 -0.43
CA LEU A 31 26.03 -4.40 0.23
C LEU A 31 25.39 -4.47 1.63
N GLU A 32 25.46 -3.40 2.41
CA GLU A 32 24.80 -3.30 3.71
C GLU A 32 23.28 -3.44 3.57
N ALA A 33 22.67 -2.76 2.60
CA ALA A 33 21.24 -2.85 2.32
C ALA A 33 20.82 -4.27 1.90
N LEU A 34 21.62 -4.93 1.07
CA LEU A 34 21.38 -6.33 0.68
C LEU A 34 21.48 -7.27 1.89
N GLU A 35 22.48 -7.08 2.73
CA GLU A 35 22.62 -7.89 3.95
C GLU A 35 21.49 -7.64 4.93
N ALA A 36 21.06 -6.38 5.09
CA ALA A 36 19.90 -6.04 5.89
C ALA A 36 18.61 -6.70 5.33
N LEU A 37 18.41 -6.69 4.01
CA LEU A 37 17.30 -7.40 3.37
C LEU A 37 17.38 -8.91 3.62
N ARG A 38 18.55 -9.51 3.54
CA ARG A 38 18.76 -10.94 3.71
C ARG A 38 18.52 -11.39 5.16
N THR A 39 18.92 -10.59 6.13
CA THR A 39 18.85 -10.93 7.56
C THR A 39 17.58 -10.47 8.24
N ALA A 40 16.82 -9.58 7.62
CA ALA A 40 15.55 -9.11 8.16
C ALA A 40 14.50 -10.24 8.23
N PRO A 41 13.59 -10.21 9.25
CA PRO A 41 12.43 -11.07 9.23
C PRO A 41 11.53 -10.79 8.00
N PRO A 42 10.87 -11.79 7.45
CA PRO A 42 10.77 -13.17 7.91
C PRO A 42 11.84 -14.14 7.40
N VAL A 43 12.76 -13.72 6.53
CA VAL A 43 13.79 -14.60 5.94
C VAL A 43 14.88 -14.94 6.94
N ASN A 44 15.35 -13.99 7.75
CA ASN A 44 16.31 -14.20 8.86
C ASN A 44 17.64 -14.87 8.43
N GLY A 45 18.17 -14.51 7.27
CA GLY A 45 19.46 -15.03 6.78
C GLY A 45 19.39 -16.36 6.06
N ASP A 46 18.21 -16.98 5.95
CA ASP A 46 17.94 -18.23 5.24
C ASP A 46 16.72 -18.04 4.34
N HIS A 47 15.84 -19.03 4.23
CA HIS A 47 14.61 -18.96 3.42
C HIS A 47 13.36 -18.64 4.25
N GLY A 48 13.54 -18.42 5.54
CA GLY A 48 12.47 -18.12 6.48
C GLY A 48 11.60 -19.33 6.84
N HIS A 49 10.72 -19.10 7.79
CA HIS A 49 9.82 -20.13 8.28
C HIS A 49 8.55 -20.21 7.41
N ASN A 50 8.04 -21.41 7.17
CA ASN A 50 6.73 -21.62 6.56
C ASN A 50 5.66 -21.66 7.65
N TRP A 51 4.78 -20.64 7.67
CA TRP A 51 3.67 -20.56 8.64
C TRP A 51 2.42 -21.35 8.24
N GLY A 52 2.49 -22.11 7.13
CA GLY A 52 1.35 -22.82 6.58
C GLY A 52 0.33 -21.91 5.89
N VAL A 53 -0.63 -22.52 5.22
CA VAL A 53 -1.72 -21.81 4.53
C VAL A 53 -3.05 -22.19 5.17
N ASN A 54 -3.86 -21.20 5.46
CA ASN A 54 -5.21 -21.40 5.96
C ASN A 54 -6.21 -21.45 4.80
N GLU A 55 -7.13 -22.39 4.85
CA GLU A 55 -8.20 -22.53 3.84
C GLU A 55 -9.02 -21.23 3.75
N TYR A 56 -9.33 -20.63 4.87
CA TYR A 56 -9.90 -19.29 4.97
C TYR A 56 -9.00 -18.40 5.82
N ILE A 57 -8.53 -17.30 5.24
CA ILE A 57 -7.78 -16.30 5.98
C ILE A 57 -8.80 -15.42 6.73
N SER A 58 -8.69 -15.40 8.05
CA SER A 58 -9.67 -14.77 8.94
C SER A 58 -9.10 -13.59 9.70
N ARG A 59 -9.87 -12.47 9.70
CA ARG A 59 -9.57 -11.28 10.50
C ARG A 59 -10.85 -10.63 11.04
N GLY A 60 -10.81 -10.25 12.34
CA GLY A 60 -11.95 -9.61 13.00
C GLY A 60 -12.98 -10.60 13.56
N ILE A 61 -12.65 -11.88 13.68
CA ILE A 61 -13.46 -12.89 14.37
C ILE A 61 -12.71 -13.34 15.61
N SER A 62 -13.22 -12.99 16.78
CA SER A 62 -12.60 -13.35 18.04
C SER A 62 -12.33 -14.85 18.15
N GLY A 63 -11.12 -15.22 18.53
CA GLY A 63 -10.68 -16.62 18.69
C GLY A 63 -10.44 -17.40 17.39
N GLN A 64 -10.65 -16.77 16.21
CA GLN A 64 -10.45 -17.42 14.92
C GLN A 64 -9.51 -16.64 14.00
N GLU A 65 -8.84 -15.62 14.48
CA GLU A 65 -7.92 -14.84 13.67
C GLU A 65 -6.66 -15.62 13.30
N ASN A 66 -6.38 -15.69 12.01
CA ASN A 66 -5.21 -16.41 11.49
C ASN A 66 -4.47 -15.63 10.39
N TYR A 67 -4.90 -14.41 10.08
CA TYR A 67 -4.33 -13.58 9.01
C TYR A 67 -2.83 -13.34 9.14
N MET A 68 -2.27 -13.44 10.35
CA MET A 68 -0.83 -13.26 10.58
C MET A 68 0.03 -14.30 9.85
N ASN A 69 -0.49 -15.51 9.61
CA ASN A 69 0.23 -16.50 8.80
C ASN A 69 0.36 -16.01 7.34
N ALA A 70 -0.73 -15.49 6.78
CA ALA A 70 -0.72 -14.92 5.43
C ALA A 70 0.18 -13.68 5.35
N TYR A 71 0.13 -12.80 6.36
CA TYR A 71 0.98 -11.62 6.42
C TYR A 71 2.47 -11.97 6.38
N ARG A 72 2.90 -12.91 7.22
CA ARG A 72 4.30 -13.36 7.29
C ARG A 72 4.72 -14.08 6.00
N ASN A 73 3.87 -14.93 5.45
CA ASN A 73 4.16 -15.63 4.19
C ASN A 73 4.20 -14.68 2.99
N ALA A 74 3.35 -13.66 2.94
CA ALA A 74 3.41 -12.64 1.88
C ALA A 74 4.72 -11.84 1.94
N ALA A 75 5.10 -11.39 3.14
CA ALA A 75 6.38 -10.72 3.34
C ALA A 75 7.57 -11.63 2.97
N ARG A 76 7.52 -12.91 3.35
CA ARG A 76 8.53 -13.91 2.98
C ARG A 76 8.64 -14.10 1.46
N ALA A 77 7.51 -14.28 0.78
CA ALA A 77 7.50 -14.44 -0.67
C ALA A 77 8.07 -13.20 -1.37
N TYR A 78 7.68 -12.01 -0.93
CA TYR A 78 8.16 -10.76 -1.52
C TYR A 78 9.66 -10.56 -1.27
N GLN A 79 10.13 -10.77 -0.05
CA GLN A 79 11.54 -10.67 0.32
C GLN A 79 12.39 -11.69 -0.46
N CYS A 80 11.95 -12.95 -0.57
CA CYS A 80 12.62 -13.99 -1.35
C CYS A 80 12.63 -13.64 -2.85
N ALA A 81 11.54 -13.13 -3.41
CA ALA A 81 11.49 -12.68 -4.79
C ALA A 81 12.52 -11.57 -5.09
N LEU A 82 12.63 -10.59 -4.18
CA LEU A 82 13.65 -9.53 -4.27
C LEU A 82 15.07 -10.11 -4.18
N LEU A 83 15.35 -10.97 -3.20
CA LEU A 83 16.65 -11.60 -3.03
C LEU A 83 17.04 -12.41 -4.25
N TRP A 84 16.13 -13.24 -4.80
CA TRP A 84 16.39 -13.93 -6.06
C TRP A 84 16.71 -12.94 -7.19
N LYS A 85 15.93 -11.91 -7.36
CA LYS A 85 16.09 -10.94 -8.44
C LYS A 85 17.42 -10.20 -8.37
N ILE A 86 17.89 -9.91 -7.16
CA ILE A 86 19.16 -9.18 -6.92
C ILE A 86 20.36 -10.13 -7.02
N THR A 87 20.29 -11.30 -6.40
CA THR A 87 21.44 -12.21 -6.26
C THR A 87 21.53 -13.26 -7.36
N GLY A 88 20.39 -13.63 -7.98
CA GLY A 88 20.29 -14.75 -8.89
C GLY A 88 20.22 -16.12 -8.18
N ASP A 89 20.17 -16.15 -6.85
CA ASP A 89 20.06 -17.38 -6.07
C ASP A 89 18.67 -17.99 -6.24
N GLU A 90 18.62 -19.12 -6.94
CA GLU A 90 17.37 -19.83 -7.26
C GLU A 90 16.68 -20.40 -6.02
N GLY A 91 17.40 -20.64 -4.91
CA GLY A 91 16.78 -21.09 -3.67
C GLY A 91 15.75 -20.11 -3.15
N TYR A 92 16.01 -18.81 -3.22
CA TYR A 92 15.03 -17.78 -2.89
C TYR A 92 13.87 -17.75 -3.88
N GLY A 93 14.17 -17.93 -5.19
CA GLY A 93 13.13 -17.98 -6.22
C GLY A 93 12.17 -19.16 -6.01
N ASP A 94 12.71 -20.33 -5.73
CA ASP A 94 11.93 -21.54 -5.45
C ASP A 94 10.99 -21.33 -4.24
N VAL A 95 11.49 -20.75 -3.15
CA VAL A 95 10.68 -20.41 -1.96
C VAL A 95 9.54 -19.43 -2.31
N ALA A 96 9.84 -18.39 -3.10
CA ALA A 96 8.82 -17.41 -3.47
C ALA A 96 7.66 -18.07 -4.23
N ILE A 97 7.94 -18.87 -5.27
CA ILE A 97 6.88 -19.55 -6.06
C ILE A 97 6.16 -20.63 -5.24
N ASP A 98 6.85 -21.34 -4.34
CA ASP A 98 6.23 -22.32 -3.46
C ASP A 98 5.16 -21.69 -2.57
N VAL A 99 5.46 -20.52 -1.98
CA VAL A 99 4.50 -19.77 -1.18
C VAL A 99 3.32 -19.33 -2.04
N LEU A 100 3.56 -18.72 -3.21
CA LEU A 100 2.49 -18.23 -4.08
C LEU A 100 1.58 -19.37 -4.55
N ASN A 101 2.15 -20.48 -4.99
CA ASN A 101 1.39 -21.65 -5.40
C ASN A 101 0.63 -22.30 -4.24
N ALA A 102 1.22 -22.37 -3.04
CA ALA A 102 0.53 -22.91 -1.88
C ALA A 102 -0.75 -22.11 -1.56
N TYR A 103 -0.69 -20.76 -1.62
CA TYR A 103 -1.88 -19.95 -1.41
C TYR A 103 -2.93 -20.16 -2.48
N ARG A 104 -2.55 -20.16 -3.76
CA ARG A 104 -3.46 -20.47 -4.86
C ARG A 104 -4.18 -21.80 -4.71
N ILE A 105 -3.47 -22.83 -4.25
CA ILE A 105 -3.99 -24.20 -4.14
C ILE A 105 -4.89 -24.36 -2.91
N TYR A 106 -4.47 -23.86 -1.77
CA TYR A 106 -5.09 -24.21 -0.48
C TYR A 106 -6.04 -23.13 0.07
N ASN A 107 -5.81 -21.84 -0.23
CA ASN A 107 -6.69 -20.79 0.25
C ASN A 107 -7.94 -20.67 -0.61
N LYS A 108 -9.12 -20.76 0.00
CA LYS A 108 -10.43 -20.71 -0.66
C LYS A 108 -11.14 -19.38 -0.49
N GLY A 109 -10.70 -18.55 0.46
CA GLY A 109 -11.39 -17.30 0.70
C GLY A 109 -10.84 -16.49 1.86
N LEU A 110 -11.42 -15.30 1.98
CA LEU A 110 -11.19 -14.37 3.07
C LEU A 110 -12.45 -14.32 3.93
N ALA A 111 -12.30 -14.27 5.25
CA ALA A 111 -13.42 -14.30 6.20
C ALA A 111 -13.21 -13.30 7.34
N GLY A 112 -14.29 -12.77 7.87
CA GLY A 112 -14.23 -11.87 9.02
C GLY A 112 -15.39 -10.88 9.06
N ASN A 113 -15.28 -9.96 10.00
CA ASN A 113 -16.11 -8.75 10.00
C ASN A 113 -15.50 -7.71 9.04
N THR A 114 -15.84 -6.44 9.19
CA THR A 114 -15.27 -5.35 8.35
C THR A 114 -13.74 -5.40 8.25
N ASN A 115 -13.04 -5.91 9.28
CA ASN A 115 -11.58 -6.05 9.26
C ASN A 115 -11.05 -7.00 8.17
N VAL A 116 -11.89 -7.82 7.55
CA VAL A 116 -11.49 -8.68 6.41
C VAL A 116 -10.90 -7.87 5.28
N SER A 117 -11.38 -6.65 5.05
CA SER A 117 -10.89 -5.76 4.00
C SER A 117 -9.45 -5.29 4.17
N LEU A 118 -8.88 -5.40 5.39
CA LEU A 118 -7.46 -5.15 5.60
C LEU A 118 -6.57 -6.27 5.05
N ILE A 119 -7.12 -7.43 4.74
CA ILE A 119 -6.35 -8.55 4.18
C ILE A 119 -5.85 -8.21 2.76
N PRO A 120 -6.70 -7.86 1.78
CA PRO A 120 -6.20 -7.43 0.47
C PRO A 120 -5.27 -6.22 0.58
N GLY A 121 -5.66 -5.22 1.35
CA GLY A 121 -4.95 -3.94 1.43
C GLY A 121 -3.55 -4.01 2.03
N PHE A 122 -3.30 -4.91 2.99
CA PHE A 122 -2.00 -5.00 3.67
C PHE A 122 -1.20 -6.25 3.34
N ILE A 123 -1.86 -7.29 2.85
CA ILE A 123 -1.24 -8.58 2.55
C ILE A 123 -1.25 -8.85 1.04
N GLY A 124 -2.39 -8.63 0.40
CA GLY A 124 -2.59 -8.98 -1.01
C GLY A 124 -1.62 -8.28 -1.95
N TYR A 125 -1.35 -6.99 -1.77
CA TYR A 125 -0.41 -6.28 -2.63
C TYR A 125 1.02 -6.84 -2.53
N GLN A 126 1.43 -7.39 -1.38
CA GLN A 126 2.74 -8.01 -1.22
C GLN A 126 2.85 -9.32 -2.02
N PHE A 127 1.79 -10.15 -2.01
CA PHE A 127 1.72 -11.34 -2.88
C PHE A 127 1.77 -10.96 -4.35
N ILE A 128 1.05 -9.89 -4.75
CA ILE A 128 1.05 -9.39 -6.12
C ILE A 128 2.46 -8.93 -6.53
N ASN A 129 3.13 -8.17 -5.66
CA ASN A 129 4.48 -7.69 -5.95
C ASN A 129 5.49 -8.84 -6.05
N ALA A 130 5.38 -9.84 -5.17
CA ALA A 130 6.18 -11.05 -5.28
C ALA A 130 5.95 -11.75 -6.62
N ALA A 131 4.69 -11.96 -7.01
CA ALA A 131 4.34 -12.61 -8.27
C ALA A 131 4.84 -11.83 -9.49
N GLU A 132 4.74 -10.50 -9.47
CA GLU A 132 5.24 -9.67 -10.57
C GLU A 132 6.76 -9.76 -10.72
N ILE A 133 7.51 -9.79 -9.63
CA ILE A 133 8.96 -10.01 -9.66
C ILE A 133 9.28 -11.39 -10.23
N MET A 134 8.49 -12.40 -9.87
CA MET A 134 8.68 -13.80 -10.29
C MET A 134 8.18 -14.10 -11.70
N ARG A 135 7.53 -13.16 -12.39
CA ARG A 135 6.96 -13.34 -13.75
C ARG A 135 7.94 -13.98 -14.74
N ASP A 136 9.21 -13.63 -14.68
CA ASP A 136 10.25 -14.15 -15.58
C ASP A 136 11.03 -15.34 -14.97
N TYR A 137 10.58 -15.90 -13.83
CA TYR A 137 11.28 -17.01 -13.20
C TYR A 137 11.01 -18.32 -13.93
N LYS A 138 12.05 -18.88 -14.53
CA LYS A 138 11.93 -20.02 -15.46
C LYS A 138 11.34 -21.31 -14.86
N LYS A 139 11.42 -21.46 -13.53
CA LYS A 139 10.87 -22.62 -12.84
C LYS A 139 9.40 -22.44 -12.45
N TRP A 140 8.83 -21.24 -12.66
CA TRP A 140 7.39 -21.03 -12.47
C TRP A 140 6.68 -21.23 -13.81
N PRO A 141 5.93 -22.33 -13.99
CA PRO A 141 5.20 -22.57 -15.23
C PRO A 141 4.21 -21.43 -15.52
N GLU A 142 4.09 -21.05 -16.78
CA GLU A 142 3.14 -20.01 -17.22
C GLU A 142 1.71 -20.33 -16.79
N GLU A 143 1.32 -21.60 -16.85
CA GLU A 143 0.01 -22.04 -16.39
C GLU A 143 -0.21 -21.75 -14.91
N ASP A 144 0.77 -22.01 -14.04
CA ASP A 144 0.67 -21.74 -12.61
C ASP A 144 0.64 -20.24 -12.33
N PHE A 145 1.38 -19.46 -13.08
CA PHE A 145 1.36 -18.00 -12.99
C PHE A 145 -0.01 -17.43 -13.37
N GLU A 146 -0.60 -17.89 -14.47
CA GLU A 146 -1.94 -17.45 -14.89
C GLU A 146 -3.03 -17.90 -13.89
N LEU A 147 -2.93 -19.10 -13.34
CA LEU A 147 -3.82 -19.58 -12.29
C LEU A 147 -3.67 -18.75 -10.99
N PHE A 148 -2.46 -18.29 -10.67
CA PHE A 148 -2.25 -17.39 -9.54
C PHE A 148 -2.92 -16.03 -9.76
N LYS A 149 -2.81 -15.46 -10.97
CA LYS A 149 -3.50 -14.20 -11.32
C LYS A 149 -5.01 -14.34 -11.16
N GLN A 150 -5.58 -15.45 -11.68
CA GLN A 150 -7.01 -15.73 -11.55
C GLN A 150 -7.44 -15.88 -10.09
N TYR A 151 -6.64 -16.58 -9.28
CA TYR A 151 -6.88 -16.69 -7.84
C TYR A 151 -6.93 -15.32 -7.12
N MET A 152 -6.02 -14.42 -7.46
CA MET A 152 -6.03 -13.08 -6.87
C MET A 152 -7.26 -12.26 -7.28
N ILE A 153 -7.77 -12.49 -8.49
CA ILE A 153 -9.03 -11.88 -8.94
C ILE A 153 -10.22 -12.49 -8.20
N ASP A 154 -10.35 -13.79 -8.19
CA ASP A 154 -11.55 -14.48 -7.72
C ASP A 154 -11.73 -14.41 -6.20
N VAL A 155 -10.62 -14.43 -5.47
CA VAL A 155 -10.65 -14.52 -4.00
C VAL A 155 -10.40 -13.16 -3.34
N TRP A 156 -9.43 -12.38 -3.83
CA TRP A 156 -8.97 -11.19 -3.12
C TRP A 156 -9.60 -9.89 -3.64
N PHE A 157 -9.72 -9.77 -4.97
CA PHE A 157 -10.25 -8.54 -5.57
C PHE A 157 -11.69 -8.28 -5.18
N THR A 158 -12.53 -9.31 -5.11
CA THR A 158 -13.93 -9.18 -4.70
C THR A 158 -14.09 -8.57 -3.32
N THR A 159 -13.20 -8.91 -2.37
CA THR A 159 -13.21 -8.31 -1.02
C THR A 159 -12.75 -6.86 -1.05
N ALA A 160 -11.70 -6.54 -1.81
CA ALA A 160 -11.23 -5.17 -1.94
C ALA A 160 -12.27 -4.27 -2.62
N GLN A 161 -12.88 -4.75 -3.70
CA GLN A 161 -13.92 -4.04 -4.42
C GLN A 161 -15.15 -3.79 -3.54
N ASP A 162 -15.66 -4.84 -2.89
CA ASP A 162 -16.80 -4.72 -1.98
C ASP A 162 -16.56 -3.67 -0.89
N PHE A 163 -15.36 -3.66 -0.31
CA PHE A 163 -15.01 -2.63 0.66
C PHE A 163 -15.00 -1.23 0.05
N LEU A 164 -14.33 -1.03 -1.09
CA LEU A 164 -14.23 0.28 -1.71
C LEU A 164 -15.61 0.84 -2.10
N GLU A 165 -16.51 -0.01 -2.57
CA GLU A 165 -17.86 0.39 -3.00
C GLU A 165 -18.83 0.59 -1.83
N ARG A 166 -18.77 -0.26 -0.81
CA ARG A 166 -19.77 -0.31 0.27
C ARG A 166 -19.23 0.05 1.64
N ARG A 167 -17.98 0.51 1.77
CA ARG A 167 -17.38 0.81 3.07
C ARG A 167 -18.25 1.71 3.98
N HIS A 168 -19.01 2.62 3.38
CA HIS A 168 -19.93 3.50 4.08
C HIS A 168 -21.20 2.78 4.56
N ASP A 169 -21.51 1.60 4.02
CA ASP A 169 -22.66 0.77 4.43
C ASP A 169 -22.28 -0.24 5.53
N THR A 170 -20.99 -0.53 5.70
CA THR A 170 -20.49 -1.48 6.69
C THR A 170 -20.33 -0.88 8.07
N VAL A 171 -20.50 0.42 8.19
CA VAL A 171 -20.37 1.17 9.43
C VAL A 171 -21.63 1.93 9.68
N GLU A 172 -22.02 2.07 10.93
CA GLU A 172 -23.06 2.98 11.33
C GLU A 172 -22.79 4.35 10.71
N ARG A 173 -23.57 4.69 9.69
CA ARG A 173 -23.38 5.83 8.77
C ARG A 173 -23.14 7.16 9.48
N GLU A 174 -23.60 7.28 10.70
CA GLU A 174 -23.59 8.53 11.44
C GLU A 174 -22.34 8.75 12.29
N GLN A 175 -21.52 7.72 12.54
CA GLN A 175 -20.48 7.83 13.55
C GLN A 175 -19.05 7.56 13.08
N ASN A 176 -18.76 6.63 12.16
CA ASN A 176 -17.39 6.18 11.93
C ASN A 176 -16.99 5.84 10.48
N TRP A 177 -17.83 6.08 9.48
CA TRP A 177 -17.54 5.71 8.09
C TRP A 177 -16.28 6.39 7.51
N TYR A 178 -15.95 7.59 7.93
CA TYR A 178 -14.77 8.34 7.56
C TYR A 178 -13.46 7.71 8.06
N HIS A 179 -13.51 6.91 9.11
CA HIS A 179 -12.40 6.13 9.63
C HIS A 179 -11.75 5.25 8.55
N TYR A 180 -12.55 4.75 7.63
CA TYR A 180 -12.10 3.85 6.57
C TYR A 180 -11.46 4.55 5.37
N HIS A 181 -11.42 5.85 5.34
CA HIS A 181 -10.81 6.60 4.24
C HIS A 181 -9.29 6.72 4.30
N SER A 182 -8.69 6.37 5.41
CA SER A 182 -7.23 6.34 5.55
C SER A 182 -6.64 4.99 5.10
N ASN A 183 -5.89 4.36 5.95
CA ASN A 183 -5.13 3.12 5.67
C ASN A 183 -5.96 2.04 4.98
N TRP A 184 -7.21 1.89 5.35
CA TRP A 184 -8.10 0.89 4.77
C TRP A 184 -8.39 1.18 3.29
N GLY A 185 -8.80 2.40 2.98
CA GLY A 185 -9.06 2.84 1.61
C GLY A 185 -7.79 2.82 0.77
N LEU A 186 -6.69 3.36 1.31
CA LEU A 186 -5.38 3.38 0.64
C LEU A 186 -4.89 1.97 0.31
N GLY A 187 -4.96 1.05 1.27
CA GLY A 187 -4.50 -0.32 1.07
C GLY A 187 -5.29 -1.04 -0.02
N ASN A 188 -6.63 -0.94 0.01
CA ASN A 188 -7.47 -1.59 -1.01
C ASN A 188 -7.31 -0.96 -2.40
N ALA A 189 -7.14 0.35 -2.49
CA ALA A 189 -6.85 1.01 -3.76
C ALA A 189 -5.47 0.62 -4.31
N LEU A 190 -4.43 0.57 -3.46
CA LEU A 190 -3.10 0.07 -3.83
C LEU A 190 -3.17 -1.39 -4.32
N PHE A 191 -3.94 -2.23 -3.63
CA PHE A 191 -4.15 -3.62 -4.07
C PHE A 191 -4.71 -3.68 -5.49
N CYS A 192 -5.74 -2.87 -5.80
CA CYS A 192 -6.33 -2.82 -7.13
C CYS A 192 -5.33 -2.31 -8.19
N VAL A 193 -4.57 -1.26 -7.87
CA VAL A 193 -3.50 -0.76 -8.78
C VAL A 193 -2.49 -1.87 -9.08
N SER A 194 -1.99 -2.52 -8.04
CA SER A 194 -1.00 -3.59 -8.17
C SER A 194 -1.56 -4.79 -8.97
N LEU A 195 -2.79 -5.20 -8.68
CA LEU A 195 -3.45 -6.31 -9.36
C LEU A 195 -3.68 -6.01 -10.85
N GLY A 196 -4.12 -4.79 -11.15
CA GLY A 196 -4.31 -4.35 -12.54
C GLY A 196 -3.02 -4.45 -13.35
N VAL A 197 -1.87 -4.16 -12.73
CA VAL A 197 -0.56 -4.32 -13.38
C VAL A 197 -0.18 -5.79 -13.52
N LEU A 198 -0.25 -6.60 -12.46
CA LEU A 198 0.08 -8.02 -12.50
C LEU A 198 -0.70 -8.77 -13.59
N CYS A 199 -1.99 -8.47 -13.71
CA CYS A 199 -2.90 -9.14 -14.63
C CYS A 199 -2.98 -8.52 -16.02
N ASP A 200 -2.28 -7.41 -16.27
CA ASP A 200 -2.41 -6.60 -17.50
C ASP A 200 -3.87 -6.15 -17.77
N LEU A 201 -4.61 -5.81 -16.70
CA LEU A 201 -6.00 -5.39 -16.73
C LEU A 201 -6.15 -3.88 -16.43
N PRO A 202 -6.21 -3.04 -17.50
CA PRO A 202 -6.33 -1.59 -17.35
C PRO A 202 -7.57 -1.16 -16.54
N ASP A 203 -8.66 -1.91 -16.61
CA ASP A 203 -9.90 -1.56 -15.93
C ASP A 203 -9.73 -1.67 -14.40
N ILE A 204 -9.05 -2.69 -13.91
CA ILE A 204 -8.74 -2.86 -12.47
C ILE A 204 -7.71 -1.81 -12.02
N TYR A 205 -6.68 -1.55 -12.83
CA TYR A 205 -5.72 -0.48 -12.56
C TYR A 205 -6.41 0.88 -12.44
N ASN A 206 -7.22 1.24 -13.43
CA ASN A 206 -7.94 2.51 -13.46
C ASN A 206 -8.96 2.62 -12.31
N TYR A 207 -9.57 1.51 -11.91
CA TYR A 207 -10.44 1.46 -10.75
C TYR A 207 -9.68 1.82 -9.45
N GLY A 208 -8.52 1.24 -9.21
CA GLY A 208 -7.67 1.62 -8.08
C GLY A 208 -7.21 3.08 -8.14
N MET A 209 -6.80 3.55 -9.32
CA MET A 209 -6.41 4.94 -9.54
C MET A 209 -7.56 5.92 -9.33
N TYR A 210 -8.79 5.56 -9.71
CA TYR A 210 -9.98 6.35 -9.41
C TYR A 210 -10.14 6.58 -7.90
N TRP A 211 -10.06 5.51 -7.11
CA TRP A 211 -10.18 5.62 -5.66
C TRP A 211 -9.05 6.42 -5.00
N LEU A 212 -7.87 6.43 -5.58
CA LEU A 212 -6.74 7.25 -5.11
C LEU A 212 -6.87 8.73 -5.50
N LYS A 213 -7.45 9.03 -6.67
CA LYS A 213 -7.53 10.39 -7.21
C LYS A 213 -8.82 11.11 -6.84
N GLU A 214 -9.93 10.44 -7.04
CA GLU A 214 -11.26 11.05 -7.02
C GLU A 214 -12.07 10.62 -5.81
N GLY A 215 -11.75 9.45 -5.26
CA GLY A 215 -12.54 8.85 -4.20
C GLY A 215 -13.94 8.52 -4.67
N PRO A 216 -14.94 8.44 -3.78
CA PRO A 216 -16.32 8.09 -4.17
C PRO A 216 -17.03 9.15 -5.04
N GLY A 217 -16.39 10.28 -5.35
CA GLY A 217 -16.90 11.26 -6.33
C GLY A 217 -18.31 11.80 -6.07
N ASN A 218 -18.91 11.46 -4.97
CA ASN A 218 -20.25 11.83 -4.64
C ASN A 218 -20.23 12.92 -3.56
N GLU A 219 -20.63 14.13 -3.96
CA GLU A 219 -20.70 15.28 -3.06
C GLU A 219 -21.54 15.01 -1.79
N SER A 220 -22.56 14.16 -1.88
CA SER A 220 -23.39 13.77 -0.73
C SER A 220 -22.65 12.88 0.28
N LEU A 221 -21.58 12.23 -0.13
CA LEU A 221 -20.68 11.44 0.71
C LEU A 221 -19.42 12.22 1.06
N CYS A 222 -19.31 13.44 0.59
CA CYS A 222 -18.23 14.32 0.89
C CYS A 222 -18.22 14.68 2.38
N VAL A 223 -17.12 14.41 3.02
CA VAL A 223 -16.92 14.74 4.44
C VAL A 223 -17.10 16.22 4.71
N THR A 224 -16.84 17.08 3.72
CA THR A 224 -17.09 18.52 3.85
C THR A 224 -18.56 18.86 4.06
N ALA A 225 -19.48 18.07 3.54
CA ALA A 225 -20.93 18.25 3.79
C ALA A 225 -21.31 17.90 5.23
N LEU A 226 -20.61 16.93 5.83
CA LEU A 226 -20.91 16.46 7.19
C LEU A 226 -20.00 17.13 8.25
N HIS A 227 -18.78 17.45 7.88
CA HIS A 227 -17.76 18.03 8.76
C HIS A 227 -16.94 19.09 8.02
N PRO A 228 -17.54 20.24 7.67
CA PRO A 228 -16.88 21.27 6.86
C PRO A 228 -15.57 21.79 7.46
N ASP A 229 -15.45 21.76 8.78
CA ASP A 229 -14.26 22.22 9.50
C ASP A 229 -13.17 21.15 9.59
N ALA A 230 -13.49 19.87 9.38
CA ALA A 230 -12.55 18.76 9.55
C ALA A 230 -11.66 18.56 8.31
N PHE A 231 -12.16 18.84 7.13
CA PHE A 231 -11.48 18.49 5.87
C PHE A 231 -11.13 19.68 4.98
N GLY A 232 -11.20 20.87 5.47
CA GLY A 232 -10.96 22.02 4.62
C GLY A 232 -11.86 22.06 3.39
N GLN A 233 -12.29 23.18 2.97
CA GLN A 233 -13.18 23.31 1.81
C GLN A 233 -12.53 22.73 0.56
N GLY A 234 -13.20 21.78 -0.07
CA GLY A 234 -12.85 21.33 -1.42
C GLY A 234 -11.93 20.10 -1.53
N LEU A 235 -11.71 19.34 -0.46
CA LEU A 235 -10.96 18.07 -0.52
C LEU A 235 -11.75 16.87 -1.03
N CYS A 236 -13.02 17.06 -1.37
CA CYS A 236 -13.80 16.05 -2.07
C CYS A 236 -13.21 15.87 -3.47
N GLY A 237 -12.67 14.70 -3.72
CA GLY A 237 -12.07 14.38 -4.99
C GLY A 237 -10.54 14.24 -4.98
N TYR A 238 -9.87 14.56 -3.91
CA TYR A 238 -8.44 14.31 -3.80
C TYR A 238 -8.16 13.32 -2.68
N GLY A 239 -7.91 12.08 -3.06
CA GLY A 239 -7.27 11.10 -2.23
C GLY A 239 -7.74 11.10 -0.79
N TRP A 240 -8.94 10.73 -0.58
CA TRP A 240 -9.60 10.58 0.70
C TRP A 240 -8.68 9.97 1.76
N GLY A 241 -8.43 10.71 2.82
CA GLY A 241 -7.54 10.30 3.88
C GLY A 241 -6.06 10.36 3.54
N LEU A 242 -5.69 10.83 2.33
CA LEU A 242 -4.30 10.98 1.96
C LEU A 242 -3.62 12.06 2.83
N ILE A 243 -3.98 13.30 2.61
CA ILE A 243 -3.31 14.44 3.22
C ILE A 243 -4.35 15.55 3.43
N PRO A 244 -5.19 15.42 4.46
CA PRO A 244 -6.34 16.32 4.61
C PRO A 244 -5.98 17.74 5.01
N TRP A 245 -4.80 17.97 5.59
CA TRP A 245 -4.46 19.29 6.09
C TRP A 245 -3.10 19.77 5.65
N PHE A 246 -3.12 20.98 5.17
CA PHE A 246 -1.95 21.76 4.82
C PHE A 246 -1.63 22.75 5.96
N HIS A 247 -0.37 22.81 6.33
CA HIS A 247 0.15 23.77 7.28
C HIS A 247 1.29 24.58 6.62
N LYS A 248 1.13 25.90 6.54
CA LYS A 248 2.24 26.76 6.16
C LYS A 248 3.29 26.69 7.27
N ASP A 249 4.45 26.15 6.95
CA ASP A 249 5.52 25.96 7.92
C ASP A 249 6.87 25.96 7.20
N GLU A 250 7.75 26.87 7.57
CA GLU A 250 9.07 27.02 6.94
C GLU A 250 10.02 25.85 7.22
N ARG A 251 9.68 24.99 8.18
CA ARG A 251 10.42 23.74 8.45
C ARG A 251 10.24 22.70 7.33
N GLY A 252 9.15 22.77 6.59
CA GLY A 252 8.95 21.95 5.41
C GLY A 252 9.83 22.39 4.24
N PRO A 253 10.34 21.46 3.42
CA PRO A 253 11.31 21.76 2.33
C PRO A 253 10.73 22.69 1.25
N LEU A 254 9.42 22.80 1.19
CA LEU A 254 8.70 23.65 0.23
C LEU A 254 7.95 24.82 0.95
N GLY A 255 8.26 25.09 2.21
CA GLY A 255 7.59 26.11 3.02
C GLY A 255 6.26 25.64 3.61
N TYR A 256 6.00 24.34 3.63
CA TYR A 256 4.81 23.74 4.23
C TYR A 256 5.05 22.30 4.68
N LEU A 257 4.13 21.83 5.55
CA LEU A 257 4.01 20.46 6.03
C LEU A 257 2.57 20.00 5.82
N ASN A 258 2.38 18.72 5.52
CA ASN A 258 1.05 18.14 5.31
C ASN A 258 0.72 17.09 6.36
N GLN A 259 -0.33 17.32 7.12
CA GLN A 259 -0.81 16.41 8.14
C GLN A 259 -1.68 15.33 7.51
N MET A 260 -1.35 14.07 7.77
CA MET A 260 -2.19 12.92 7.39
C MET A 260 -3.31 12.68 8.39
N GLN A 261 -4.36 12.00 7.96
CA GLN A 261 -5.51 11.69 8.79
C GLN A 261 -5.13 10.93 10.07
N GLU A 262 -4.21 9.98 9.97
CA GLU A 262 -3.81 9.13 11.09
C GLU A 262 -2.72 9.73 11.99
N SER A 263 -2.28 10.97 11.72
CA SER A 263 -1.21 11.62 12.50
C SER A 263 -1.54 11.75 13.99
N GLY A 264 -2.81 11.82 14.35
CA GLY A 264 -3.27 11.89 15.73
C GLY A 264 -3.61 10.55 16.36
N ARG A 265 -3.61 9.44 15.60
CA ARG A 265 -3.95 8.12 16.12
C ARG A 265 -2.76 7.45 16.80
N ASP A 266 -1.73 7.19 16.07
CA ASP A 266 -0.41 6.74 16.50
C ASP A 266 0.57 6.80 15.31
N GLN A 267 1.87 6.71 15.60
CA GLN A 267 2.87 6.86 14.56
C GLN A 267 3.00 5.62 13.64
N GLY A 268 2.62 4.45 14.11
CA GLY A 268 2.57 3.24 13.28
C GLY A 268 1.53 3.37 12.15
N HIS A 269 0.34 3.89 12.47
CA HIS A 269 -0.70 4.12 11.46
C HIS A 269 -0.35 5.27 10.51
N ALA A 270 0.24 6.36 11.02
CA ALA A 270 0.69 7.46 10.18
C ALA A 270 1.77 7.02 9.17
N MET A 271 2.76 6.25 9.64
CA MET A 271 3.81 5.69 8.76
C MET A 271 3.25 4.66 7.77
N ALA A 272 2.31 3.81 8.19
CA ALA A 272 1.67 2.85 7.31
C ALA A 272 0.89 3.54 6.18
N ALA A 273 0.12 4.60 6.49
CA ALA A 273 -0.58 5.38 5.49
C ALA A 273 0.38 5.99 4.46
N LEU A 274 1.48 6.59 4.92
CA LEU A 274 2.51 7.15 4.06
C LEU A 274 3.15 6.07 3.17
N GLY A 275 3.46 4.90 3.74
CA GLY A 275 4.03 3.77 3.00
C GLY A 275 3.10 3.24 1.90
N LEU A 276 1.81 3.06 2.19
CA LEU A 276 0.81 2.63 1.21
C LEU A 276 0.67 3.65 0.07
N LEU A 277 0.64 4.93 0.42
CA LEU A 277 0.53 6.01 -0.55
C LEU A 277 1.76 6.08 -1.45
N SER A 278 2.97 6.03 -0.87
CA SER A 278 4.23 6.04 -1.63
C SER A 278 4.32 4.85 -2.57
N SER A 279 3.87 3.67 -2.12
CA SER A 279 3.81 2.46 -2.95
C SER A 279 2.86 2.62 -4.15
N ALA A 280 1.72 3.27 -3.95
CA ALA A 280 0.78 3.53 -5.04
C ALA A 280 1.34 4.53 -6.06
N PHE A 281 2.01 5.58 -5.59
CA PHE A 281 2.69 6.56 -6.45
C PHE A 281 3.80 5.92 -7.28
N GLU A 282 4.65 5.11 -6.64
CA GLU A 282 5.74 4.41 -7.31
C GLU A 282 5.20 3.43 -8.37
N SER A 283 4.13 2.71 -8.03
CA SER A 283 3.47 1.81 -8.98
C SER A 283 2.97 2.56 -10.21
N ALA A 284 2.29 3.69 -10.02
CA ALA A 284 1.79 4.51 -11.11
C ALA A 284 2.93 5.10 -11.96
N TYR A 285 3.97 5.63 -11.31
CA TYR A 285 5.14 6.18 -11.97
C TYR A 285 5.84 5.14 -12.86
N ASN A 286 5.99 3.90 -12.36
CA ASN A 286 6.62 2.82 -13.11
C ASN A 286 5.78 2.37 -14.32
N GLN A 287 4.48 2.61 -14.32
CA GLN A 287 3.60 2.44 -15.49
C GLN A 287 3.66 3.63 -16.47
N GLY A 288 4.43 4.67 -16.17
CA GLY A 288 4.47 5.90 -16.95
C GLY A 288 3.24 6.80 -16.70
N ASP A 289 2.46 6.52 -15.66
CA ASP A 289 1.34 7.35 -15.25
C ASP A 289 1.85 8.46 -14.31
N ASN A 290 2.05 9.64 -14.87
CA ASN A 290 2.46 10.83 -14.13
C ASN A 290 1.27 11.57 -13.49
N ALA A 291 0.11 10.92 -13.40
CA ALA A 291 -1.12 11.57 -12.93
C ALA A 291 -0.95 12.18 -11.53
N PHE A 292 -0.23 11.50 -10.64
CA PHE A 292 0.04 12.05 -9.31
C PHE A 292 1.00 13.25 -9.34
N CYS A 293 1.96 13.27 -10.24
CA CYS A 293 2.86 14.41 -10.39
C CYS A 293 2.13 15.63 -10.95
N ASN A 294 1.09 15.41 -11.74
CA ASN A 294 0.31 16.45 -12.40
C ASN A 294 -0.98 16.83 -11.65
N LEU A 295 -1.33 16.10 -10.57
CA LEU A 295 -2.45 16.48 -9.73
C LEU A 295 -2.16 17.83 -9.08
N THR A 296 -2.95 18.82 -9.42
CA THR A 296 -2.94 20.11 -8.72
C THR A 296 -3.97 20.06 -7.61
N ASN A 297 -3.56 20.41 -6.40
CA ASN A 297 -4.47 20.57 -5.29
C ASN A 297 -5.29 21.85 -5.50
N THR A 298 -6.61 21.73 -5.50
CA THR A 298 -7.51 22.89 -5.60
C THR A 298 -7.49 23.77 -4.36
N LEU A 299 -7.10 23.25 -3.19
CA LEU A 299 -6.98 24.01 -1.95
C LEU A 299 -5.68 24.80 -1.85
N ILE A 300 -4.65 24.34 -2.54
CA ILE A 300 -3.32 24.95 -2.53
C ILE A 300 -2.91 25.13 -3.98
N PRO A 301 -3.29 26.25 -4.58
CA PRO A 301 -3.00 26.49 -6.00
C PRO A 301 -1.52 26.29 -6.31
N GLY A 302 -1.22 25.45 -7.29
CA GLY A 302 0.14 25.17 -7.73
C GLY A 302 0.86 24.04 -6.98
N GLN A 303 0.25 23.42 -5.97
CA GLN A 303 0.85 22.27 -5.33
C GLN A 303 0.55 20.98 -6.09
N ALA A 304 1.59 20.31 -6.54
CA ALA A 304 1.48 18.99 -7.17
C ALA A 304 1.26 17.88 -6.13
N GLY A 305 0.63 16.77 -6.53
CA GLY A 305 0.39 15.62 -5.65
C GLY A 305 1.67 15.05 -5.05
N ALA A 306 2.76 14.96 -5.81
CA ALA A 306 4.07 14.55 -5.30
C ALA A 306 4.59 15.46 -4.20
N ALA A 307 4.37 16.76 -4.29
CA ALA A 307 4.76 17.73 -3.26
C ALA A 307 3.92 17.56 -1.98
N MET A 308 2.65 17.17 -2.12
CA MET A 308 1.79 16.85 -0.96
C MET A 308 2.32 15.63 -0.20
N VAL A 309 2.76 14.59 -0.90
CA VAL A 309 3.36 13.39 -0.28
C VAL A 309 4.68 13.74 0.39
N ALA A 310 5.52 14.54 -0.25
CA ALA A 310 6.76 15.02 0.34
C ALA A 310 6.50 15.81 1.63
N GLY A 311 5.54 16.73 1.63
CA GLY A 311 5.14 17.46 2.83
C GLY A 311 4.58 16.57 3.94
N ALA A 312 3.91 15.46 3.60
CA ALA A 312 3.44 14.48 4.56
C ALA A 312 4.59 13.64 5.14
N ALA A 313 5.55 13.26 4.29
CA ALA A 313 6.75 12.56 4.75
C ALA A 313 7.56 13.43 5.72
N GLU A 314 7.74 14.71 5.41
CA GLU A 314 8.43 15.66 6.28
C GLU A 314 7.69 15.86 7.61
N TYR A 315 6.36 15.95 7.59
CA TYR A 315 5.56 16.05 8.82
C TYR A 315 5.77 14.83 9.71
N VAL A 316 5.64 13.63 9.15
CA VAL A 316 5.84 12.38 9.90
C VAL A 316 7.29 12.27 10.38
N ALA A 317 8.27 12.61 9.55
CA ALA A 317 9.68 12.58 9.90
C ALA A 317 10.01 13.58 11.03
N ALA A 318 9.58 14.81 10.92
CA ALA A 318 9.83 15.85 11.92
C ALA A 318 9.29 15.42 13.29
N TYR A 319 8.05 14.91 13.35
CA TYR A 319 7.47 14.46 14.61
C TYR A 319 8.24 13.28 15.20
N ASN A 320 8.56 12.28 14.38
CA ASN A 320 9.27 11.09 14.84
C ASN A 320 10.75 11.35 15.18
N SER A 321 11.32 12.44 14.69
CA SER A 321 12.68 12.89 15.03
C SER A 321 12.76 13.82 16.23
N GLY A 322 11.64 14.12 16.87
CA GLY A 322 11.61 14.83 18.14
C GLY A 322 11.05 16.26 18.11
N THR A 323 10.48 16.73 17.00
CA THR A 323 9.82 18.04 16.94
C THR A 323 8.45 17.96 17.62
N ASP A 324 8.26 18.67 18.73
CA ASP A 324 7.03 18.61 19.54
C ASP A 324 5.96 19.64 19.13
N ASP A 325 6.38 20.77 18.57
CA ASP A 325 5.55 21.93 18.28
C ASP A 325 5.03 21.98 16.84
N LEU A 326 4.81 20.81 16.22
CA LEU A 326 4.23 20.76 14.90
C LEU A 326 2.78 21.26 14.89
N PRO A 327 2.39 22.01 13.87
CA PRO A 327 1.00 22.44 13.73
C PRO A 327 0.10 21.22 13.57
N TYR A 328 -1.02 21.22 14.26
CA TYR A 328 -1.98 20.12 14.22
C TYR A 328 -3.40 20.66 14.04
N LYS A 329 -4.10 20.16 13.05
CA LYS A 329 -5.54 20.38 12.89
C LYS A 329 -6.27 19.19 13.49
N GLN A 330 -7.06 19.43 14.52
CA GLN A 330 -7.92 18.42 15.13
C GLN A 330 -8.89 17.84 14.09
N ASN A 331 -9.00 16.54 14.08
CA ASN A 331 -10.04 15.85 13.34
C ASN A 331 -11.17 15.36 14.28
N TRP A 332 -12.20 14.75 13.72
CA TRP A 332 -13.42 14.35 14.45
C TRP A 332 -13.21 13.34 15.59
N TRP A 333 -12.08 12.65 15.61
CA TRP A 333 -11.82 11.58 16.60
C TRP A 333 -10.46 11.67 17.29
N MET A 334 -9.63 12.60 16.89
CA MET A 334 -8.26 12.76 17.43
C MET A 334 -7.99 14.20 17.80
N GLY A 335 -7.77 14.43 19.08
CA GLY A 335 -7.61 15.78 19.65
C GLY A 335 -6.23 16.41 19.50
N GLY A 336 -5.21 15.62 19.07
CA GLY A 336 -3.84 16.10 18.95
C GLY A 336 -2.90 15.00 18.43
N LEU A 337 -1.64 15.36 18.20
CA LEU A 337 -0.60 14.39 17.86
C LEU A 337 -0.45 13.35 18.96
N ASN A 338 -0.35 12.09 18.58
CA ASN A 338 -0.17 10.98 19.50
C ASN A 338 1.23 10.39 19.38
N ALA A 339 1.94 10.38 20.50
CA ALA A 339 3.33 9.92 20.59
C ALA A 339 3.49 8.39 20.62
N THR A 340 2.40 7.61 20.63
CA THR A 340 2.49 6.15 20.62
C THR A 340 3.25 5.68 19.36
N GLY A 341 4.34 4.95 19.58
CA GLY A 341 5.23 4.49 18.51
C GLY A 341 6.17 5.56 17.93
N ARG A 342 6.22 6.76 18.53
CA ARG A 342 7.11 7.84 18.08
C ARG A 342 8.57 7.43 18.13
N GLY A 343 9.31 7.72 17.07
CA GLY A 343 10.74 7.40 16.94
C GLY A 343 11.03 5.89 16.79
N GLN A 344 10.01 5.05 16.76
CA GLN A 344 10.16 3.63 16.51
C GLN A 344 10.16 3.35 15.00
N TRP A 345 11.25 3.76 14.36
CA TRP A 345 11.49 3.41 12.94
C TRP A 345 11.58 1.89 12.83
N ARG A 346 10.60 1.28 12.21
CA ARG A 346 10.67 -0.12 11.82
C ARG A 346 11.12 -0.19 10.37
N PRO A 347 12.16 -0.98 10.08
CA PRO A 347 12.56 -1.21 8.69
C PRO A 347 11.48 -1.91 7.88
#